data_ed8555cb0169b14c96bd3fd1b3d63466
#
_entry.id   ed8555cb0169b14c96bd3fd1b3d63466
#
_cell.length_a   1.000
_cell.length_b   1.000
_cell.length_c   1.000
_cell.angle_alpha   90.00
_cell.angle_beta   90.00
_cell.angle_gamma   90.00
#
_symmetry.space_group_name_H-M   'P 1'
#
loop_
_entity.id
_entity.type
_entity.pdbx_description
1 polymer ?
#
loop_
_entity_poly.entity_id
_entity_poly.type
_entity_poly.pdbx_seq_one_letter_code
_entity_poly.pdbx_strand_id
1 'polypeptide(L)'
;LLYQKEQDVDGVLETYKALYKQNNDEEYLTRIIDVYIYKRDLQSAISFLEEDQSRDDILYELYKRERLFAKALELVDKLYNKDKDAKWIAEKGVLIFENSKDKNDKKMIQDVISHFEKAIEMGNDDSIYLNYYGYTLIDKDVNVKKGIDIIKDALTQQPDNMYYLDSLAWGYYKERECDKAYKLMKRVVDEEGLSEPEIIEHWDAIRQCK
;
A
#
# COMPACT_ATOMS: atom_id res chain seq x y z
N LEU A 1 -16.30 3.66 -26.47
CA LEU A 1 -17.53 3.56 -27.30
C LEU A 1 -18.07 2.12 -27.44
N LEU A 2 -17.36 1.08 -27.02
CA LEU A 2 -17.81 -0.34 -27.06
C LEU A 2 -18.67 -0.75 -25.85
N TYR A 3 -18.77 0.08 -24.81
CA TYR A 3 -19.41 -0.25 -23.53
C TYR A 3 -20.89 0.18 -23.41
N GLN A 4 -21.52 0.58 -24.50
CA GLN A 4 -22.90 1.18 -24.44
C GLN A 4 -24.05 0.25 -24.84
N LYS A 5 -23.84 -1.04 -25.04
CA LYS A 5 -24.93 -2.03 -25.17
C LYS A 5 -24.64 -3.20 -24.25
N GLU A 6 -25.66 -3.84 -23.68
CA GLU A 6 -25.61 -5.15 -23.00
C GLU A 6 -24.98 -6.17 -23.93
N GLN A 7 -23.67 -6.12 -24.11
CA GLN A 7 -23.01 -6.90 -25.14
C GLN A 7 -22.06 -7.89 -24.50
N ASP A 8 -22.05 -9.01 -25.09
CA ASP A 8 -21.13 -10.13 -25.00
C ASP A 8 -19.72 -9.71 -24.59
N VAL A 9 -19.58 -9.35 -23.30
CA VAL A 9 -18.29 -8.95 -22.69
C VAL A 9 -17.30 -10.10 -22.81
N ASP A 10 -17.78 -11.33 -22.82
CA ASP A 10 -16.96 -12.52 -23.02
C ASP A 10 -16.47 -12.62 -24.46
N GLY A 11 -17.30 -12.33 -25.46
CA GLY A 11 -16.87 -12.26 -26.86
C GLY A 11 -15.86 -11.15 -27.11
N VAL A 12 -15.99 -10.01 -26.43
CA VAL A 12 -15.00 -8.92 -26.47
C VAL A 12 -13.67 -9.39 -25.89
N LEU A 13 -13.68 -10.07 -24.73
CA LEU A 13 -12.49 -10.64 -24.10
C LEU A 13 -11.77 -11.62 -25.00
N GLU A 14 -12.50 -12.57 -25.56
CA GLU A 14 -11.91 -13.58 -26.46
C GLU A 14 -11.36 -12.96 -27.75
N THR A 15 -11.98 -11.90 -28.24
CA THR A 15 -11.45 -11.15 -29.39
C THR A 15 -10.10 -10.49 -29.04
N TYR A 16 -10.00 -9.81 -27.91
CA TYR A 16 -8.73 -9.21 -27.48
C TYR A 16 -7.65 -10.25 -27.22
N LYS A 17 -7.98 -11.39 -26.61
CA LYS A 17 -7.04 -12.50 -26.44
C LYS A 17 -6.52 -13.05 -27.78
N ALA A 18 -7.41 -13.21 -28.76
CA ALA A 18 -7.01 -13.67 -30.11
C ALA A 18 -6.08 -12.67 -30.80
N LEU A 19 -6.37 -11.36 -30.72
CA LEU A 19 -5.53 -10.30 -31.27
C LEU A 19 -4.19 -10.23 -30.56
N TYR A 20 -4.16 -10.32 -29.23
CA TYR A 20 -2.94 -10.33 -28.46
C TYR A 20 -2.05 -11.53 -28.80
N LYS A 21 -2.64 -12.71 -28.89
CA LYS A 21 -1.91 -13.93 -29.29
C LYS A 21 -1.30 -13.82 -30.70
N GLN A 22 -1.94 -13.07 -31.60
CA GLN A 22 -1.46 -12.87 -32.98
C GLN A 22 -0.33 -11.86 -33.06
N ASN A 23 -0.43 -10.75 -32.32
CA ASN A 23 0.42 -9.56 -32.52
C ASN A 23 1.35 -9.29 -31.33
N ASN A 24 1.10 -9.89 -30.16
CA ASN A 24 1.79 -9.61 -28.90
C ASN A 24 1.80 -8.10 -28.56
N ASP A 25 0.71 -7.40 -28.90
CA ASP A 25 0.58 -5.96 -28.74
C ASP A 25 0.10 -5.62 -27.33
N GLU A 26 0.85 -4.78 -26.65
CA GLU A 26 0.61 -4.37 -25.26
C GLU A 26 -0.74 -3.65 -25.07
N GLU A 27 -1.27 -3.00 -26.14
CA GLU A 27 -2.60 -2.40 -26.09
C GLU A 27 -3.68 -3.49 -25.85
N TYR A 28 -3.61 -4.59 -26.57
CA TYR A 28 -4.57 -5.68 -26.36
C TYR A 28 -4.45 -6.35 -25.01
N LEU A 29 -3.23 -6.49 -24.49
CA LEU A 29 -3.01 -6.96 -23.12
C LEU A 29 -3.71 -6.07 -22.10
N THR A 30 -3.51 -4.75 -22.21
CA THR A 30 -4.18 -3.78 -21.34
C THR A 30 -5.71 -3.91 -21.43
N ARG A 31 -6.27 -4.06 -22.64
CA ARG A 31 -7.71 -4.26 -22.84
C ARG A 31 -8.23 -5.55 -22.20
N ILE A 32 -7.47 -6.64 -22.26
CA ILE A 32 -7.81 -7.91 -21.59
C ILE A 32 -7.93 -7.68 -20.08
N ILE A 33 -6.94 -7.01 -19.49
CA ILE A 33 -6.94 -6.71 -18.05
C ILE A 33 -8.09 -5.79 -17.68
N ASP A 34 -8.36 -4.74 -18.46
CA ASP A 34 -9.50 -3.83 -18.26
C ASP A 34 -10.84 -4.59 -18.25
N VAL A 35 -11.01 -5.55 -19.14
CA VAL A 35 -12.24 -6.38 -19.19
C VAL A 35 -12.37 -7.25 -17.95
N TYR A 36 -11.29 -7.88 -17.48
CA TYR A 36 -11.31 -8.65 -16.25
C TYR A 36 -11.63 -7.78 -15.03
N ILE A 37 -11.04 -6.59 -14.95
CA ILE A 37 -11.34 -5.61 -13.87
C ILE A 37 -12.81 -5.18 -13.92
N TYR A 38 -13.34 -4.89 -15.11
CA TYR A 38 -14.75 -4.55 -15.29
C TYR A 38 -15.69 -5.68 -14.83
N LYS A 39 -15.34 -6.93 -15.14
CA LYS A 39 -16.07 -8.12 -14.66
C LYS A 39 -15.89 -8.39 -13.17
N ARG A 40 -15.00 -7.69 -12.50
CA ARG A 40 -14.55 -7.97 -11.13
C ARG A 40 -13.95 -9.40 -10.97
N ASP A 41 -13.41 -9.93 -12.04
CA ASP A 41 -12.79 -11.26 -12.10
C ASP A 41 -11.26 -11.12 -12.02
N LEU A 42 -10.78 -10.65 -10.87
CA LEU A 42 -9.35 -10.41 -10.66
C LEU A 42 -8.55 -11.72 -10.65
N GLN A 43 -9.18 -12.83 -10.27
CA GLN A 43 -8.51 -14.13 -10.28
C GLN A 43 -8.15 -14.59 -11.70
N SER A 44 -9.04 -14.38 -12.66
CA SER A 44 -8.75 -14.67 -14.07
C SER A 44 -7.70 -13.72 -14.65
N ALA A 45 -7.70 -12.43 -14.24
CA ALA A 45 -6.66 -11.49 -14.62
C ALA A 45 -5.27 -11.92 -14.11
N ILE A 46 -5.20 -12.36 -12.85
CA ILE A 46 -3.98 -12.89 -12.24
C ILE A 46 -3.50 -14.13 -13.01
N SER A 47 -4.38 -15.12 -13.22
CA SER A 47 -4.02 -16.37 -13.92
C SER A 47 -3.52 -16.07 -15.34
N PHE A 48 -4.15 -15.15 -16.04
CA PHE A 48 -3.73 -14.74 -17.37
C PHE A 48 -2.31 -14.12 -17.35
N LEU A 49 -2.03 -13.23 -16.42
CA LEU A 49 -0.71 -12.59 -16.32
C LEU A 49 0.38 -13.53 -15.78
N GLU A 50 0.04 -14.50 -14.94
CA GLU A 50 0.97 -15.56 -14.50
C GLU A 50 1.45 -16.42 -15.67
N GLU A 51 0.57 -16.68 -16.65
CA GLU A 51 0.91 -17.40 -17.87
C GLU A 51 1.70 -16.54 -18.86
N ASP A 52 1.30 -15.28 -19.02
CA ASP A 52 1.88 -14.34 -19.99
C ASP A 52 3.28 -13.85 -19.59
N GLN A 53 3.51 -13.56 -18.32
CA GLN A 53 4.79 -13.14 -17.73
C GLN A 53 5.39 -11.84 -18.31
N SER A 54 4.63 -11.04 -19.05
CA SER A 54 5.12 -9.80 -19.67
C SER A 54 4.95 -8.57 -18.81
N ARG A 55 3.98 -8.58 -17.87
CA ARG A 55 3.60 -7.42 -17.06
C ARG A 55 3.62 -7.75 -15.55
N ASP A 56 4.83 -8.02 -15.06
CA ASP A 56 5.06 -8.24 -13.61
C ASP A 56 4.59 -7.06 -12.76
N ASP A 57 4.64 -5.84 -13.27
CA ASP A 57 4.17 -4.63 -12.62
C ASP A 57 2.66 -4.65 -12.36
N ILE A 58 1.86 -5.04 -13.35
CA ILE A 58 0.41 -5.17 -13.19
C ILE A 58 0.08 -6.37 -12.29
N LEU A 59 0.75 -7.50 -12.49
CA LEU A 59 0.56 -8.69 -11.67
C LEU A 59 0.85 -8.43 -10.20
N TYR A 60 1.89 -7.64 -9.91
CA TYR A 60 2.25 -7.19 -8.57
C TYR A 60 1.11 -6.41 -7.91
N GLU A 61 0.53 -5.43 -8.61
CA GLU A 61 -0.58 -4.65 -8.07
C GLU A 61 -1.84 -5.49 -7.85
N LEU A 62 -2.11 -6.47 -8.72
CA LEU A 62 -3.22 -7.40 -8.51
C LEU A 62 -2.99 -8.32 -7.30
N TYR A 63 -1.77 -8.80 -7.08
CA TYR A 63 -1.45 -9.58 -5.89
C TYR A 63 -1.64 -8.78 -4.61
N LYS A 64 -1.22 -7.51 -4.57
CA LYS A 64 -1.46 -6.62 -3.42
C LYS A 64 -2.95 -6.45 -3.16
N ARG A 65 -3.72 -6.17 -4.22
CA ARG A 65 -5.16 -5.95 -4.13
C ARG A 65 -5.90 -7.17 -3.59
N GLU A 66 -5.51 -8.37 -4.03
CA GLU A 66 -6.08 -9.64 -3.57
C GLU A 66 -5.42 -10.16 -2.29
N ARG A 67 -4.55 -9.36 -1.66
CA ARG A 67 -3.81 -9.71 -0.43
C ARG A 67 -2.97 -10.99 -0.55
N LEU A 68 -2.52 -11.30 -1.74
CA LEU A 68 -1.63 -12.42 -2.05
C LEU A 68 -0.17 -12.03 -1.77
N PHE A 69 0.10 -11.56 -0.56
CA PHE A 69 1.36 -10.92 -0.17
C PHE A 69 2.58 -11.84 -0.34
N ALA A 70 2.43 -13.15 -0.15
CA ALA A 70 3.52 -14.10 -0.39
C ALA A 70 3.95 -14.11 -1.87
N LYS A 71 2.99 -14.11 -2.81
CA LYS A 71 3.27 -14.03 -4.25
C LYS A 71 3.85 -12.66 -4.64
N ALA A 72 3.34 -11.58 -4.04
CA ALA A 72 3.90 -10.24 -4.25
C ALA A 72 5.36 -10.14 -3.78
N LEU A 73 5.72 -10.78 -2.66
CA LEU A 73 7.10 -10.86 -2.16
C LEU A 73 8.07 -11.56 -3.11
N GLU A 74 7.62 -12.63 -3.78
CA GLU A 74 8.42 -13.32 -4.80
C GLU A 74 8.68 -12.43 -6.02
N LEU A 75 7.71 -11.58 -6.36
CA LEU A 75 7.77 -10.72 -7.54
C LEU A 75 8.53 -9.41 -7.31
N VAL A 76 8.50 -8.86 -6.10
CA VAL A 76 9.11 -7.56 -5.78
C VAL A 76 10.62 -7.53 -6.02
N ASP A 77 11.33 -8.63 -5.75
CA ASP A 77 12.77 -8.73 -6.01
C ASP A 77 13.09 -8.73 -7.51
N LYS A 78 12.22 -9.33 -8.34
CA LYS A 78 12.34 -9.30 -9.81
C LYS A 78 12.14 -7.88 -10.33
N LEU A 79 11.14 -7.16 -9.81
CA LEU A 79 10.86 -5.76 -10.16
C LEU A 79 12.03 -4.86 -9.77
N TYR A 80 12.54 -4.97 -8.54
CA TYR A 80 13.75 -4.24 -8.13
C TYR A 80 14.96 -4.52 -9.04
N ASN A 81 15.14 -5.77 -9.46
CA ASN A 81 16.26 -6.11 -10.33
C ASN A 81 16.14 -5.53 -11.74
N LYS A 82 14.93 -5.22 -12.19
CA LYS A 82 14.64 -4.68 -13.51
C LYS A 82 15.03 -3.19 -13.63
N ASP A 83 14.68 -2.37 -12.64
CA ASP A 83 14.85 -0.91 -12.72
C ASP A 83 15.70 -0.30 -11.59
N LYS A 84 15.99 -1.07 -10.53
CA LYS A 84 16.72 -0.62 -9.33
C LYS A 84 16.06 0.53 -8.59
N ASP A 85 14.76 0.73 -8.77
CA ASP A 85 14.02 1.77 -8.08
C ASP A 85 13.90 1.43 -6.58
N ALA A 86 14.27 2.39 -5.74
CA ALA A 86 14.24 2.26 -4.28
C ALA A 86 12.83 2.00 -3.72
N LYS A 87 11.78 2.36 -4.47
CA LYS A 87 10.39 2.06 -4.09
C LYS A 87 10.16 0.56 -3.85
N TRP A 88 10.80 -0.32 -4.63
CA TRP A 88 10.63 -1.76 -4.48
C TRP A 88 11.22 -2.30 -3.18
N ILE A 89 12.22 -1.60 -2.63
CA ILE A 89 12.76 -1.92 -1.30
C ILE A 89 11.75 -1.52 -0.22
N ALA A 90 11.13 -0.34 -0.33
CA ALA A 90 10.09 0.09 0.58
C ALA A 90 8.84 -0.82 0.48
N GLU A 91 8.41 -1.15 -0.74
CA GLU A 91 7.33 -2.11 -0.98
C GLU A 91 7.60 -3.47 -0.35
N LYS A 92 8.83 -3.96 -0.41
CA LYS A 92 9.21 -5.20 0.27
C LYS A 92 9.03 -5.11 1.77
N GLY A 93 9.37 -3.99 2.39
CA GLY A 93 9.11 -3.72 3.80
C GLY A 93 7.62 -3.81 4.13
N VAL A 94 6.76 -3.14 3.34
CA VAL A 94 5.30 -3.23 3.48
C VAL A 94 4.81 -4.68 3.37
N LEU A 95 5.25 -5.40 2.35
CA LEU A 95 4.83 -6.78 2.11
C LEU A 95 5.26 -7.75 3.22
N ILE A 96 6.47 -7.58 3.78
CA ILE A 96 6.95 -8.38 4.92
C ILE A 96 6.01 -8.17 6.11
N PHE A 97 5.65 -6.91 6.40
CA PHE A 97 4.71 -6.59 7.45
C PHE A 97 3.34 -7.21 7.17
N GLU A 98 2.77 -6.98 5.99
CA GLU A 98 1.43 -7.47 5.65
C GLU A 98 1.32 -8.99 5.64
N ASN A 99 2.35 -9.69 5.17
CA ASN A 99 2.39 -11.15 5.12
C ASN A 99 2.63 -11.81 6.49
N SER A 100 3.10 -11.06 7.48
CA SER A 100 3.35 -11.61 8.82
C SER A 100 2.06 -11.97 9.55
N LYS A 101 2.04 -13.15 10.19
CA LYS A 101 0.94 -13.58 11.05
C LYS A 101 1.01 -12.94 12.45
N ASP A 102 2.20 -12.64 12.92
CA ASP A 102 2.44 -11.94 14.18
C ASP A 102 2.98 -10.55 13.90
N LYS A 103 2.12 -9.54 14.02
CA LYS A 103 2.46 -8.12 13.80
C LYS A 103 3.37 -7.54 14.91
N ASN A 104 3.64 -8.32 15.96
CA ASN A 104 4.50 -7.91 17.08
C ASN A 104 5.82 -8.70 17.13
N ASP A 105 6.09 -9.54 16.15
CA ASP A 105 7.40 -10.22 16.04
C ASP A 105 8.52 -9.21 15.87
N LYS A 106 9.42 -9.15 16.86
CA LYS A 106 10.51 -8.15 16.90
C LYS A 106 11.49 -8.29 15.76
N LYS A 107 11.73 -9.52 15.29
CA LYS A 107 12.66 -9.75 14.17
C LYS A 107 12.05 -9.28 12.86
N MET A 108 10.78 -9.57 12.65
CA MET A 108 10.03 -9.08 11.49
C MET A 108 9.97 -7.54 11.49
N ILE A 109 9.65 -6.91 12.63
CA ILE A 109 9.61 -5.45 12.75
C ILE A 109 10.99 -4.83 12.42
N GLN A 110 12.08 -5.41 12.92
CA GLN A 110 13.42 -4.93 12.61
C GLN A 110 13.77 -5.09 11.13
N ASP A 111 13.32 -6.15 10.48
CA ASP A 111 13.50 -6.38 9.05
C ASP A 111 12.72 -5.34 8.22
N VAL A 112 11.47 -5.07 8.57
CA VAL A 112 10.65 -4.02 7.97
C VAL A 112 11.33 -2.65 8.08
N ILE A 113 11.79 -2.29 9.27
CA ILE A 113 12.51 -1.02 9.51
C ILE A 113 13.75 -0.92 8.63
N SER A 114 14.54 -1.98 8.54
CA SER A 114 15.77 -1.99 7.72
C SER A 114 15.49 -1.77 6.24
N HIS A 115 14.36 -2.26 5.71
CA HIS A 115 13.95 -2.04 4.33
C HIS A 115 13.57 -0.57 4.09
N PHE A 116 12.82 0.06 4.99
CA PHE A 116 12.49 1.48 4.86
C PHE A 116 13.73 2.37 4.98
N GLU A 117 14.62 2.11 5.95
CA GLU A 117 15.87 2.85 6.09
C GLU A 117 16.72 2.76 4.82
N LYS A 118 16.86 1.57 4.26
CA LYS A 118 17.59 1.37 3.01
C LYS A 118 16.93 2.07 1.83
N ALA A 119 15.60 2.06 1.72
CA ALA A 119 14.90 2.76 0.66
C ALA A 119 15.15 4.28 0.73
N ILE A 120 15.10 4.86 1.94
CA ILE A 120 15.38 6.27 2.18
C ILE A 120 16.84 6.61 1.85
N GLU A 121 17.81 5.78 2.27
CA GLU A 121 19.22 5.94 1.91
C GLU A 121 19.46 5.92 0.39
N MET A 122 18.62 5.22 -0.36
CA MET A 122 18.64 5.18 -1.82
C MET A 122 17.85 6.32 -2.48
N GLY A 123 17.30 7.24 -1.69
CA GLY A 123 16.61 8.44 -2.18
C GLY A 123 15.10 8.29 -2.32
N ASN A 124 14.48 7.25 -1.76
CA ASN A 124 13.01 7.18 -1.71
C ASN A 124 12.50 8.11 -0.61
N ASP A 125 11.83 9.18 -1.00
CA ASP A 125 11.21 10.17 -0.13
C ASP A 125 9.68 10.23 -0.28
N ASP A 126 9.06 9.23 -0.92
CA ASP A 126 7.61 9.18 -1.11
C ASP A 126 6.89 9.15 0.25
N SER A 127 5.97 10.07 0.42
CA SER A 127 5.21 10.28 1.66
C SER A 127 4.47 9.04 2.14
N ILE A 128 4.06 8.15 1.23
CA ILE A 128 3.39 6.89 1.59
C ILE A 128 4.35 6.02 2.41
N TYR A 129 5.58 5.81 1.93
CA TYR A 129 6.56 4.97 2.64
C TYR A 129 7.12 5.65 3.87
N LEU A 130 7.27 6.98 3.86
CA LEU A 130 7.61 7.75 5.06
C LEU A 130 6.55 7.54 6.15
N ASN A 131 5.26 7.60 5.81
CA ASN A 131 4.20 7.34 6.78
C ASN A 131 4.22 5.90 7.29
N TYR A 132 4.35 4.90 6.42
CA TYR A 132 4.49 3.50 6.84
C TYR A 132 5.65 3.30 7.82
N TYR A 133 6.80 3.87 7.51
CA TYR A 133 7.98 3.79 8.37
C TYR A 133 7.76 4.48 9.70
N GLY A 134 7.34 5.75 9.67
CA GLY A 134 7.09 6.54 10.87
C GLY A 134 6.05 5.89 11.79
N TYR A 135 4.94 5.42 11.20
CA TYR A 135 3.91 4.69 11.93
C TYR A 135 4.43 3.39 12.56
N THR A 136 5.21 2.60 11.82
CA THR A 136 5.83 1.39 12.37
C THR A 136 6.70 1.69 13.59
N LEU A 137 7.51 2.75 13.54
CA LEU A 137 8.35 3.17 14.68
C LEU A 137 7.52 3.59 15.90
N ILE A 138 6.38 4.25 15.68
CA ILE A 138 5.47 4.74 16.72
C ILE A 138 4.66 3.58 17.31
N ASP A 139 3.94 2.86 16.47
CA ASP A 139 3.00 1.83 16.91
C ASP A 139 3.71 0.69 17.65
N LYS A 140 4.89 0.30 17.15
CA LYS A 140 5.70 -0.77 17.76
C LYS A 140 6.63 -0.28 18.88
N ASP A 141 6.49 0.96 19.33
CA ASP A 141 7.30 1.58 20.40
C ASP A 141 8.83 1.42 20.19
N VAL A 142 9.29 1.43 18.93
CA VAL A 142 10.72 1.28 18.59
C VAL A 142 11.47 2.59 18.77
N ASN A 143 10.93 3.67 18.19
CA ASN A 143 11.45 5.03 18.35
C ASN A 143 10.36 6.07 18.00
N VAL A 144 9.52 6.36 18.97
CA VAL A 144 8.35 7.22 18.79
C VAL A 144 8.75 8.61 18.28
N LYS A 145 9.82 9.21 18.83
CA LYS A 145 10.26 10.56 18.41
C LYS A 145 10.72 10.60 16.97
N LYS A 146 11.55 9.62 16.54
CA LYS A 146 11.97 9.51 15.15
C LYS A 146 10.76 9.30 14.24
N GLY A 147 9.81 8.46 14.65
CA GLY A 147 8.57 8.22 13.89
C GLY A 147 7.76 9.49 13.69
N ILE A 148 7.57 10.29 14.74
CA ILE A 148 6.89 11.60 14.67
C ILE A 148 7.57 12.52 13.65
N ASP A 149 8.90 12.62 13.66
CA ASP A 149 9.62 13.51 12.76
C ASP A 149 9.47 13.03 11.29
N ILE A 150 9.56 11.74 11.03
CA ILE A 150 9.36 11.16 9.70
C ILE A 150 7.93 11.40 9.19
N ILE A 151 6.90 11.25 10.04
CA ILE A 151 5.53 11.54 9.62
C ILE A 151 5.33 13.03 9.32
N LYS A 152 5.99 13.93 10.05
CA LYS A 152 5.98 15.35 9.70
C LYS A 152 6.59 15.61 8.33
N ASP A 153 7.65 14.90 7.95
CA ASP A 153 8.22 14.98 6.60
C ASP A 153 7.21 14.50 5.55
N ALA A 154 6.49 13.39 5.79
CA ALA A 154 5.40 12.96 4.93
C ALA A 154 4.29 14.03 4.79
N LEU A 155 3.92 14.67 5.88
CA LEU A 155 2.92 15.76 5.90
C LEU A 155 3.39 17.02 5.17
N THR A 156 4.70 17.25 4.98
CA THR A 156 5.15 18.36 4.12
C THR A 156 4.71 18.19 2.66
N GLN A 157 4.57 16.96 2.20
CA GLN A 157 4.12 16.61 0.86
C GLN A 157 2.59 16.56 0.76
N GLN A 158 1.93 16.05 1.79
CA GLN A 158 0.47 15.90 1.85
C GLN A 158 -0.09 16.41 3.20
N PRO A 159 -0.21 17.74 3.38
CA PRO A 159 -0.55 18.35 4.68
C PRO A 159 -1.93 17.99 5.23
N ASP A 160 -2.86 17.62 4.34
CA ASP A 160 -4.24 17.31 4.67
C ASP A 160 -4.56 15.81 4.53
N ASN A 161 -3.55 14.95 4.50
CA ASN A 161 -3.76 13.51 4.47
C ASN A 161 -4.18 13.01 5.86
N MET A 162 -5.44 12.57 6.00
CA MET A 162 -6.01 12.16 7.29
C MET A 162 -5.32 10.94 7.89
N TYR A 163 -4.83 10.01 7.07
CA TYR A 163 -4.06 8.85 7.57
C TYR A 163 -2.71 9.28 8.19
N TYR A 164 -2.06 10.30 7.62
CA TYR A 164 -0.79 10.81 8.18
C TYR A 164 -1.05 11.63 9.45
N LEU A 165 -2.16 12.38 9.50
CA LEU A 165 -2.57 13.11 10.70
C LEU A 165 -2.96 12.15 11.83
N ASP A 166 -3.61 11.03 11.54
CA ASP A 166 -3.89 9.97 12.51
C ASP A 166 -2.59 9.37 13.06
N SER A 167 -1.67 8.99 12.18
CA SER A 167 -0.35 8.47 12.57
C SER A 167 0.41 9.46 13.47
N LEU A 168 0.36 10.77 13.16
CA LEU A 168 0.98 11.81 13.98
C LEU A 168 0.28 11.98 15.34
N ALA A 169 -1.05 11.91 15.34
CA ALA A 169 -1.83 11.98 16.59
C ALA A 169 -1.49 10.80 17.50
N TRP A 170 -1.35 9.60 16.93
CA TRP A 170 -0.92 8.41 17.68
C TRP A 170 0.48 8.58 18.27
N GLY A 171 1.41 9.15 17.51
CA GLY A 171 2.75 9.49 17.99
C GLY A 171 2.72 10.45 19.18
N TYR A 172 1.95 11.55 19.11
CA TYR A 172 1.78 12.46 20.22
C TYR A 172 1.12 11.81 21.44
N TYR A 173 0.17 10.92 21.24
CA TYR A 173 -0.43 10.14 22.33
C TYR A 173 0.61 9.28 23.05
N LYS A 174 1.47 8.57 22.31
CA LYS A 174 2.56 7.77 22.86
C LYS A 174 3.56 8.63 23.67
N GLU A 175 3.84 9.85 23.21
CA GLU A 175 4.69 10.82 23.94
C GLU A 175 3.96 11.57 25.07
N ARG A 176 2.70 11.23 25.37
CA ARG A 176 1.86 11.89 26.38
C ARG A 176 1.56 13.37 26.09
N GLU A 177 1.67 13.79 24.85
CA GLU A 177 1.27 15.12 24.39
C GLU A 177 -0.25 15.15 24.07
N CYS A 178 -1.07 14.88 25.07
CA CYS A 178 -2.51 14.62 24.94
C CYS A 178 -3.28 15.71 24.18
N ASP A 179 -2.98 16.98 24.43
CA ASP A 179 -3.66 18.11 23.76
C ASP A 179 -3.40 18.13 22.25
N LYS A 180 -2.15 17.85 21.84
CA LYS A 180 -1.78 17.79 20.43
C LYS A 180 -2.42 16.58 19.76
N ALA A 181 -2.34 15.41 20.41
CA ALA A 181 -2.97 14.20 19.95
C ALA A 181 -4.47 14.40 19.73
N TYR A 182 -5.18 14.94 20.73
CA TYR A 182 -6.62 15.16 20.67
C TYR A 182 -7.01 16.12 19.53
N LYS A 183 -6.27 17.24 19.37
CA LYS A 183 -6.57 18.22 18.34
C LYS A 183 -6.48 17.63 16.92
N LEU A 184 -5.44 16.83 16.66
CA LEU A 184 -5.27 16.19 15.35
C LEU A 184 -6.30 15.08 15.14
N MET A 185 -6.46 14.20 16.12
CA MET A 185 -7.38 13.07 16.00
C MET A 185 -8.84 13.52 15.87
N LYS A 186 -9.21 14.62 16.55
CA LYS A 186 -10.54 15.22 16.39
C LYS A 186 -10.77 15.66 14.94
N ARG A 187 -9.77 16.27 14.29
CA ARG A 187 -9.85 16.63 12.87
C ARG A 187 -10.05 15.39 11.98
N VAL A 188 -9.29 14.34 12.22
CA VAL A 188 -9.42 13.08 11.48
C VAL A 188 -10.84 12.51 11.59
N VAL A 189 -11.38 12.45 12.81
CA VAL A 189 -12.74 11.93 13.06
C VAL A 189 -13.82 12.84 12.47
N ASP A 190 -13.64 14.16 12.51
CA ASP A 190 -14.61 15.10 11.94
C ASP A 190 -14.69 14.97 10.40
N GLU A 191 -13.59 14.61 9.71
CA GLU A 191 -13.54 14.51 8.24
C GLU A 191 -13.78 13.07 7.72
N GLU A 192 -13.18 12.03 8.33
CA GLU A 192 -13.28 10.63 7.86
C GLU A 192 -14.37 9.83 8.59
N GLY A 193 -14.81 10.31 9.76
CA GLY A 193 -15.73 9.58 10.62
C GLY A 193 -15.04 8.45 11.39
N LEU A 194 -15.87 7.54 11.93
CA LEU A 194 -15.45 6.38 12.73
C LEU A 194 -15.82 5.07 12.01
N SER A 195 -15.34 4.89 10.78
CA SER A 195 -15.58 3.69 9.98
C SER A 195 -14.41 2.70 10.03
N GLU A 196 -13.18 3.21 10.14
CA GLU A 196 -11.98 2.39 10.16
C GLU A 196 -11.64 1.94 11.58
N PRO A 197 -11.41 0.63 11.81
CA PRO A 197 -11.13 0.09 13.14
C PRO A 197 -9.95 0.76 13.85
N GLU A 198 -8.89 1.10 13.13
CA GLU A 198 -7.68 1.74 13.66
C GLU A 198 -7.98 3.17 14.12
N ILE A 199 -8.73 3.94 13.34
CA ILE A 199 -9.18 5.30 13.72
C ILE A 199 -10.04 5.23 15.01
N ILE A 200 -10.91 4.22 15.13
CA ILE A 200 -11.71 4.03 16.35
C ILE A 200 -10.82 3.75 17.55
N GLU A 201 -9.85 2.85 17.42
CA GLU A 201 -8.92 2.50 18.49
C GLU A 201 -8.11 3.71 18.96
N HIS A 202 -7.53 4.44 18.01
CA HIS A 202 -6.75 5.63 18.32
C HIS A 202 -7.61 6.72 18.99
N TRP A 203 -8.80 6.98 18.46
CA TRP A 203 -9.73 7.94 19.05
C TRP A 203 -10.11 7.57 20.48
N ASP A 204 -10.46 6.30 20.73
CA ASP A 204 -10.85 5.82 22.04
C ASP A 204 -9.73 5.94 23.10
N ALA A 205 -8.48 5.72 22.67
CA ALA A 205 -7.31 5.90 23.54
C ALA A 205 -7.01 7.41 23.77
N ILE A 206 -7.00 8.20 22.70
CA ILE A 206 -6.59 9.61 22.77
C ILE A 206 -7.59 10.45 23.57
N ARG A 207 -8.91 10.25 23.42
CA ARG A 207 -9.92 11.00 24.17
C ARG A 207 -9.88 10.75 25.69
N GLN A 208 -9.22 9.68 26.12
CA GLN A 208 -9.04 9.34 27.54
C GLN A 208 -7.66 9.77 28.07
N CYS A 209 -6.80 10.30 27.21
CA CYS A 209 -5.48 10.80 27.58
C CYS A 209 -5.61 12.00 28.50
N LYS A 210 -4.82 12.04 29.58
CA LYS A 210 -4.80 13.11 30.59
C LYS A 210 -3.39 13.59 30.86
#